data_614a3a95e027153841ba97f15d807da9
#
_entry.id   614a3a95e027153841ba97f15d807da9
#
_cell.length_a   1.000
_cell.length_b   1.000
_cell.length_c   1.000
_cell.angle_alpha   90.00
_cell.angle_beta   90.00
_cell.angle_gamma   90.00
#
_symmetry.space_group_name_H-M   'P 1'
#
loop_
_entity.id
_entity.type
_entity.pdbx_description
1 polymer ?
#
loop_
_entity_poly.entity_id
_entity_poly.type
_entity_poly.pdbx_seq_one_letter_code
_entity_poly.pdbx_strand_id
1 'polypeptide(L)'
;MDYLLIAGKLVIGIVFLLTIIRILGRKELAEMTPFDIVYLLIFGGILEESVYDDKVSIWMLIFALILFGIIVFIIEKVAEKSDRARVLLMGTPDYIVKDGKLNTNRMDRNMMEMEQLRIMLRQQGIFSLREVKDLIIEPGGSVSINTYAKYKPATVGDLNIEKPEEDPSVLLIDGGFIKEDMLELVGKSKQWLHDQLADLGYHDKENILYCEWSETGGFYIRTYDDTTDAGGRE
;
A
#
# COMPACT_ATOMS: atom_id res chain seq x y z
N MET A 1 7.95 8.09 -38.30
CA MET A 1 7.87 7.95 -36.83
C MET A 1 9.25 8.23 -36.25
N ASP A 2 9.38 9.24 -35.47
CA ASP A 2 10.64 9.57 -34.82
C ASP A 2 10.70 8.84 -33.46
N TYR A 3 11.54 7.83 -33.33
CA TYR A 3 11.68 7.03 -32.11
C TYR A 3 12.05 7.89 -30.91
N LEU A 4 12.77 8.99 -31.12
CA LEU A 4 13.14 9.91 -30.06
C LEU A 4 11.92 10.67 -29.53
N LEU A 5 10.98 11.00 -30.41
CA LEU A 5 9.71 11.65 -30.05
C LEU A 5 8.82 10.71 -29.24
N ILE A 6 8.74 9.45 -29.64
CA ILE A 6 8.00 8.41 -28.91
C ILE A 6 8.58 8.24 -27.49
N ALA A 7 9.92 8.07 -27.41
CA ALA A 7 10.59 7.94 -26.12
C ALA A 7 10.34 9.15 -25.22
N GLY A 8 10.38 10.37 -25.77
CA GLY A 8 10.09 11.60 -25.04
C GLY A 8 8.65 11.64 -24.51
N LYS A 9 7.66 11.28 -25.33
CA LYS A 9 6.24 11.22 -24.92
C LYS A 9 6.02 10.19 -23.80
N LEU A 10 6.64 9.01 -23.89
CA LEU A 10 6.55 7.98 -22.84
C LEU A 10 7.16 8.44 -21.52
N VAL A 11 8.36 9.07 -21.56
CA VAL A 11 9.00 9.60 -20.35
C VAL A 11 8.13 10.67 -19.69
N ILE A 12 7.59 11.61 -20.49
CA ILE A 12 6.68 12.65 -20.00
C ILE A 12 5.44 12.02 -19.34
N GLY A 13 4.82 11.02 -19.97
CA GLY A 13 3.66 10.30 -19.42
C GLY A 13 3.97 9.65 -18.08
N ILE A 14 5.10 8.93 -17.98
CA ILE A 14 5.52 8.26 -16.74
C ILE A 14 5.77 9.30 -15.62
N VAL A 15 6.52 10.35 -15.91
CA VAL A 15 6.80 11.42 -14.93
C VAL A 15 5.52 12.09 -14.47
N PHE A 16 4.59 12.36 -15.39
CA PHE A 16 3.29 12.93 -15.06
C PHE A 16 2.48 11.99 -14.14
N LEU A 17 2.38 10.70 -14.49
CA LEU A 17 1.66 9.71 -13.68
C LEU A 17 2.23 9.62 -12.26
N LEU A 18 3.54 9.50 -12.13
CA LEU A 18 4.21 9.47 -10.82
C LEU A 18 3.93 10.75 -10.01
N THR A 19 3.88 11.90 -10.69
CA THR A 19 3.59 13.19 -10.06
C THR A 19 2.15 13.24 -9.55
N ILE A 20 1.19 12.82 -10.36
CA ILE A 20 -0.23 12.76 -9.97
C ILE A 20 -0.44 11.82 -8.77
N ILE A 21 0.07 10.60 -8.83
CA ILE A 21 -0.01 9.64 -7.72
C ILE A 21 0.58 10.23 -6.43
N ARG A 22 1.68 10.98 -6.54
CA ARG A 22 2.30 11.62 -5.37
C ARG A 22 1.49 12.79 -4.82
N ILE A 23 0.78 13.54 -5.68
CA ILE A 23 -0.10 14.66 -5.27
C ILE A 23 -1.38 14.13 -4.61
N LEU A 24 -1.98 13.06 -5.16
CA LEU A 24 -3.18 12.43 -4.60
C LEU A 24 -2.92 11.78 -3.25
N GLY A 25 -1.68 11.36 -2.98
CA GLY A 25 -1.24 10.87 -1.68
C GLY A 25 -1.17 9.35 -1.57
N ARG A 26 -0.56 8.88 -0.47
CA ARG A 26 -0.31 7.44 -0.23
C ARG A 26 -1.58 6.63 0.05
N LYS A 27 -2.66 7.28 0.42
CA LYS A 27 -3.94 6.67 0.73
C LYS A 27 -4.52 5.94 -0.48
N GLU A 28 -4.37 6.55 -1.66
CA GLU A 28 -4.87 6.01 -2.93
C GLU A 28 -4.22 4.67 -3.32
N LEU A 29 -2.97 4.45 -2.92
CA LEU A 29 -2.25 3.21 -3.23
C LEU A 29 -2.68 2.03 -2.35
N ALA A 30 -3.27 2.30 -1.19
CA ALA A 30 -3.67 1.26 -0.24
C ALA A 30 -5.07 0.70 -0.52
N GLU A 31 -5.98 1.52 -1.08
CA GLU A 31 -7.37 1.16 -1.31
C GLU A 31 -7.85 1.72 -2.66
N MET A 32 -7.47 1.05 -3.76
CA MET A 32 -7.94 1.45 -5.10
C MET A 32 -9.46 1.39 -5.20
N THR A 33 -10.06 2.49 -5.57
CA THR A 33 -11.50 2.59 -5.83
C THR A 33 -11.84 2.31 -7.29
N PRO A 34 -13.11 2.02 -7.64
CA PRO A 34 -13.53 1.91 -9.03
C PRO A 34 -13.20 3.17 -9.86
N PHE A 35 -13.24 4.35 -9.23
CA PHE A 35 -12.92 5.60 -9.90
C PHE A 35 -11.43 5.69 -10.27
N ASP A 36 -10.54 5.16 -9.42
CA ASP A 36 -9.10 5.14 -9.69
C ASP A 36 -8.78 4.32 -10.95
N ILE A 37 -9.46 3.19 -11.12
CA ILE A 37 -9.34 2.36 -12.32
C ILE A 37 -9.78 3.14 -13.56
N VAL A 38 -10.90 3.87 -13.48
CA VAL A 38 -11.43 4.66 -14.61
C VAL A 38 -10.43 5.74 -15.03
N TYR A 39 -9.89 6.52 -14.10
CA TYR A 39 -8.95 7.56 -14.50
C TYR A 39 -7.61 7.01 -14.99
N LEU A 40 -7.14 5.85 -14.48
CA LEU A 40 -5.94 5.18 -15.02
C LEU A 40 -6.15 4.70 -16.45
N LEU A 41 -7.34 4.17 -16.78
CA LEU A 41 -7.69 3.78 -18.14
C LEU A 41 -7.74 4.97 -19.09
N ILE A 42 -8.36 6.09 -18.68
CA ILE A 42 -8.42 7.32 -19.47
C ILE A 42 -7.01 7.87 -19.69
N PHE A 43 -6.17 7.90 -18.64
CA PHE A 43 -4.78 8.32 -18.75
C PHE A 43 -4.00 7.44 -19.76
N GLY A 44 -4.16 6.12 -19.65
CA GLY A 44 -3.55 5.17 -20.60
C GLY A 44 -3.94 5.45 -22.05
N GLY A 45 -5.23 5.72 -22.30
CA GLY A 45 -5.74 6.08 -23.62
C GLY A 45 -5.17 7.40 -24.17
N ILE A 46 -5.07 8.44 -23.34
CA ILE A 46 -4.44 9.72 -23.74
C ILE A 46 -2.98 9.51 -24.14
N LEU A 47 -2.24 8.71 -23.36
CA LEU A 47 -0.85 8.42 -23.64
C LEU A 47 -0.68 7.57 -24.90
N GLU A 48 -1.48 6.51 -25.05
CA GLU A 48 -1.46 5.61 -26.20
C GLU A 48 -1.69 6.38 -27.50
N GLU A 49 -2.80 7.13 -27.60
CA GLU A 49 -3.12 7.92 -28.76
C GLU A 49 -2.00 8.92 -29.09
N SER A 50 -1.47 9.60 -28.07
CA SER A 50 -0.37 10.54 -28.25
C SER A 50 0.90 9.89 -28.79
N VAL A 51 1.22 8.67 -28.38
CA VAL A 51 2.44 7.96 -28.84
C VAL A 51 2.32 7.55 -30.29
N TYR A 52 1.16 7.04 -30.71
CA TYR A 52 0.97 6.49 -32.06
C TYR A 52 0.51 7.48 -33.11
N ASP A 53 -0.08 8.62 -32.72
CA ASP A 53 -0.45 9.68 -33.67
C ASP A 53 0.67 10.71 -33.82
N ASP A 54 1.29 10.77 -34.99
CA ASP A 54 2.35 11.75 -35.32
C ASP A 54 1.84 13.21 -35.33
N LYS A 55 0.52 13.43 -35.41
CA LYS A 55 -0.09 14.76 -35.38
C LYS A 55 -0.12 15.34 -33.97
N VAL A 56 -0.09 14.49 -32.94
CA VAL A 56 -0.11 14.94 -31.55
C VAL A 56 1.30 15.39 -31.15
N SER A 57 1.48 16.69 -31.01
CA SER A 57 2.75 17.24 -30.53
C SER A 57 2.96 16.98 -29.03
N ILE A 58 4.23 17.06 -28.57
CA ILE A 58 4.54 16.97 -27.14
C ILE A 58 3.78 18.02 -26.33
N TRP A 59 3.59 19.22 -26.86
CA TRP A 59 2.84 20.29 -26.18
C TRP A 59 1.35 19.97 -26.03
N MET A 60 0.75 19.33 -27.03
CA MET A 60 -0.64 18.85 -26.93
C MET A 60 -0.78 17.75 -25.86
N LEU A 61 0.17 16.82 -25.81
CA LEU A 61 0.22 15.81 -24.75
C LEU A 61 0.31 16.46 -23.36
N ILE A 62 1.28 17.35 -23.16
CA ILE A 62 1.47 18.05 -21.87
C ILE A 62 0.19 18.79 -21.47
N PHE A 63 -0.43 19.51 -22.41
CA PHE A 63 -1.71 20.19 -22.14
C PHE A 63 -2.82 19.23 -21.73
N ALA A 64 -3.00 18.13 -22.49
CA ALA A 64 -4.01 17.12 -22.17
C ALA A 64 -3.77 16.48 -20.79
N LEU A 65 -2.53 16.15 -20.45
CA LEU A 65 -2.16 15.60 -19.16
C LEU A 65 -2.42 16.57 -18.01
N ILE A 66 -2.04 17.84 -18.15
CA ILE A 66 -2.29 18.87 -17.14
C ILE A 66 -3.79 19.07 -16.93
N LEU A 67 -4.55 19.20 -18.03
CA LEU A 67 -6.01 19.35 -17.96
C LEU A 67 -6.64 18.15 -17.29
N PHE A 68 -6.23 16.93 -17.66
CA PHE A 68 -6.69 15.70 -17.05
C PHE A 68 -6.38 15.67 -15.54
N GLY A 69 -5.16 15.99 -15.14
CA GLY A 69 -4.76 16.06 -13.73
C GLY A 69 -5.60 17.07 -12.92
N ILE A 70 -5.91 18.24 -13.51
CA ILE A 70 -6.78 19.23 -12.88
C ILE A 70 -8.19 18.65 -12.68
N ILE A 71 -8.73 17.98 -13.70
CA ILE A 71 -10.07 17.36 -13.62
C ILE A 71 -10.09 16.31 -12.50
N VAL A 72 -9.13 15.38 -12.47
CA VAL A 72 -9.03 14.35 -11.40
C VAL A 72 -8.94 15.02 -10.04
N PHE A 73 -8.05 16.01 -9.87
CA PHE A 73 -7.90 16.75 -8.61
C PHE A 73 -9.20 17.43 -8.16
N ILE A 74 -9.94 18.04 -9.08
CA ILE A 74 -11.24 18.67 -8.77
C ILE A 74 -12.25 17.62 -8.32
N ILE A 75 -12.33 16.47 -9.02
CA ILE A 75 -13.24 15.38 -8.67
C ILE A 75 -12.92 14.85 -7.27
N GLU A 76 -11.64 14.60 -6.95
CA GLU A 76 -11.19 14.17 -5.62
C GLU A 76 -11.59 15.20 -4.54
N LYS A 77 -11.37 16.49 -4.79
CA LYS A 77 -11.75 17.56 -3.85
C LYS A 77 -13.26 17.68 -3.67
N VAL A 78 -14.04 17.39 -4.69
CA VAL A 78 -15.52 17.33 -4.60
C VAL A 78 -15.94 16.12 -3.78
N ALA A 79 -15.33 14.94 -4.02
CA ALA A 79 -15.57 13.72 -3.24
C ALA A 79 -15.20 13.89 -1.76
N GLU A 80 -14.09 14.56 -1.46
CA GLU A 80 -13.67 14.87 -0.09
C GLU A 80 -14.68 15.74 0.67
N LYS A 81 -15.28 16.72 -0.02
CA LYS A 81 -16.20 17.70 0.59
C LYS A 81 -17.66 17.30 0.59
N SER A 82 -18.05 16.31 -0.19
CA SER A 82 -19.45 15.92 -0.39
C SER A 82 -19.64 14.42 -0.23
N ASP A 83 -20.35 14.02 0.83
CA ASP A 83 -20.70 12.61 1.04
C ASP A 83 -21.46 12.00 -0.13
N ARG A 84 -22.33 12.78 -0.80
CA ARG A 84 -23.08 12.29 -1.98
C ARG A 84 -22.15 12.01 -3.15
N ALA A 85 -21.20 12.89 -3.40
CA ALA A 85 -20.21 12.68 -4.46
C ALA A 85 -19.30 11.48 -4.13
N ARG A 86 -18.87 11.37 -2.88
CA ARG A 86 -18.06 10.23 -2.41
C ARG A 86 -18.80 8.91 -2.61
N VAL A 87 -20.05 8.81 -2.19
CA VAL A 87 -20.86 7.60 -2.36
C VAL A 87 -21.04 7.24 -3.84
N LEU A 88 -21.22 8.25 -4.70
CA LEU A 88 -21.38 8.03 -6.15
C LEU A 88 -20.09 7.53 -6.81
N LEU A 89 -18.95 8.07 -6.43
CA LEU A 89 -17.64 7.79 -7.05
C LEU A 89 -16.96 6.56 -6.46
N MET A 90 -16.97 6.46 -5.14
CA MET A 90 -16.22 5.42 -4.41
C MET A 90 -17.11 4.26 -3.95
N GLY A 91 -18.42 4.47 -3.82
CA GLY A 91 -19.34 3.50 -3.25
C GLY A 91 -19.46 3.61 -1.73
N THR A 92 -20.13 2.64 -1.13
CA THR A 92 -20.30 2.51 0.33
C THR A 92 -20.00 1.09 0.78
N PRO A 93 -19.46 0.89 1.99
CA PRO A 93 -19.37 -0.44 2.57
C PRO A 93 -20.73 -1.12 2.68
N ASP A 94 -20.79 -2.42 2.42
CA ASP A 94 -22.02 -3.18 2.44
C ASP A 94 -21.93 -4.43 3.32
N TYR A 95 -22.89 -4.62 4.23
CA TYR A 95 -22.93 -5.77 5.14
C TYR A 95 -23.43 -7.04 4.45
N ILE A 96 -22.56 -7.96 4.14
CA ILE A 96 -22.88 -9.29 3.60
C ILE A 96 -23.30 -10.26 4.70
N VAL A 97 -22.60 -10.18 5.86
CA VAL A 97 -23.00 -10.90 7.08
C VAL A 97 -23.18 -9.87 8.18
N LYS A 98 -24.29 -9.96 8.93
CA LYS A 98 -24.52 -9.12 10.10
C LYS A 98 -25.09 -9.98 11.23
N ASP A 99 -24.46 -9.91 12.40
CA ASP A 99 -24.80 -10.72 13.57
C ASP A 99 -24.93 -12.23 13.23
N GLY A 100 -24.00 -12.74 12.40
CA GLY A 100 -23.97 -14.14 11.94
C GLY A 100 -25.02 -14.52 10.91
N LYS A 101 -25.82 -13.57 10.45
CA LYS A 101 -26.85 -13.79 9.44
C LYS A 101 -26.39 -13.30 8.07
N LEU A 102 -26.43 -14.20 7.11
CA LEU A 102 -26.10 -13.92 5.72
C LEU A 102 -27.24 -13.13 5.05
N ASN A 103 -26.90 -12.08 4.30
CA ASN A 103 -27.81 -11.28 3.54
C ASN A 103 -27.68 -11.61 2.04
N THR A 104 -28.52 -12.51 1.54
CA THR A 104 -28.48 -12.94 0.13
C THR A 104 -28.78 -11.82 -0.83
N ASN A 105 -29.71 -10.90 -0.51
CA ASN A 105 -30.02 -9.75 -1.36
C ASN A 105 -28.80 -8.81 -1.54
N ARG A 106 -27.98 -8.68 -0.50
CA ARG A 106 -26.73 -7.91 -0.57
C ARG A 106 -25.66 -8.65 -1.37
N MET A 107 -25.60 -9.97 -1.25
CA MET A 107 -24.72 -10.79 -2.10
C MET A 107 -25.06 -10.63 -3.57
N ASP A 108 -26.36 -10.78 -3.94
CA ASP A 108 -26.83 -10.62 -5.31
C ASP A 108 -26.52 -9.22 -5.87
N ARG A 109 -26.72 -8.18 -5.05
CA ARG A 109 -26.45 -6.79 -5.42
C ARG A 109 -24.96 -6.54 -5.70
N ASN A 110 -24.08 -7.20 -4.95
CA ASN A 110 -22.64 -7.15 -5.12
C ASN A 110 -22.12 -8.23 -6.08
N MET A 111 -23.00 -8.96 -6.76
CA MET A 111 -22.65 -10.08 -7.66
C MET A 111 -21.68 -11.08 -7.01
N MET A 112 -21.84 -11.31 -5.71
CA MET A 112 -20.96 -12.16 -4.90
C MET A 112 -21.52 -13.57 -4.78
N GLU A 113 -20.75 -14.56 -5.21
CA GLU A 113 -21.06 -15.98 -5.03
C GLU A 113 -20.54 -16.51 -3.69
N MET A 114 -21.15 -17.59 -3.20
CA MET A 114 -20.73 -18.22 -1.94
C MET A 114 -19.27 -18.71 -1.98
N GLU A 115 -18.78 -19.16 -3.13
CA GLU A 115 -17.39 -19.60 -3.24
C GLU A 115 -16.41 -18.43 -3.17
N GLN A 116 -16.76 -17.29 -3.75
CA GLN A 116 -15.99 -16.05 -3.61
C GLN A 116 -15.93 -15.60 -2.15
N LEU A 117 -17.07 -15.60 -1.46
CA LEU A 117 -17.12 -15.32 -0.02
C LEU A 117 -16.18 -16.23 0.76
N ARG A 118 -16.17 -17.53 0.47
CA ARG A 118 -15.28 -18.51 1.12
C ARG A 118 -13.81 -18.25 0.82
N ILE A 119 -13.47 -17.83 -0.41
CA ILE A 119 -12.09 -17.44 -0.78
C ILE A 119 -11.65 -16.27 0.08
N MET A 120 -12.46 -15.22 0.17
CA MET A 120 -12.17 -14.02 0.96
C MET A 120 -11.97 -14.33 2.43
N LEU A 121 -12.80 -15.23 3.01
CA LEU A 121 -12.64 -15.71 4.39
C LEU A 121 -11.28 -16.39 4.59
N ARG A 122 -10.92 -17.32 3.69
CA ARG A 122 -9.63 -18.04 3.78
C ARG A 122 -8.42 -17.13 3.67
N GLN A 123 -8.50 -16.09 2.85
CA GLN A 123 -7.45 -15.07 2.74
C GLN A 123 -7.21 -14.34 4.07
N GLN A 124 -8.24 -14.23 4.91
CA GLN A 124 -8.17 -13.66 6.26
C GLN A 124 -7.92 -14.72 7.37
N GLY A 125 -7.56 -15.95 6.98
CA GLY A 125 -7.31 -17.03 7.93
C GLY A 125 -8.57 -17.64 8.57
N ILE A 126 -9.76 -17.31 8.05
CA ILE A 126 -11.04 -17.79 8.57
C ILE A 126 -11.54 -18.94 7.67
N PHE A 127 -11.66 -20.13 8.21
CA PHE A 127 -12.02 -21.32 7.45
C PHE A 127 -13.49 -21.72 7.58
N SER A 128 -14.23 -21.10 8.49
CA SER A 128 -15.65 -21.39 8.72
C SER A 128 -16.48 -20.11 8.83
N LEU A 129 -17.60 -20.04 8.12
CA LEU A 129 -18.56 -18.95 8.24
C LEU A 129 -19.18 -18.86 9.67
N ARG A 130 -19.10 -19.97 10.46
CA ARG A 130 -19.55 -19.99 11.87
C ARG A 130 -18.76 -19.02 12.77
N GLU A 131 -17.54 -18.67 12.36
CA GLU A 131 -16.67 -17.77 13.11
C GLU A 131 -17.05 -16.31 12.90
N VAL A 132 -17.73 -16.00 11.79
CA VAL A 132 -18.02 -14.65 11.35
C VAL A 132 -19.26 -14.12 12.05
N LYS A 133 -19.07 -13.01 12.78
CA LYS A 133 -20.18 -12.22 13.33
C LYS A 133 -20.65 -11.21 12.29
N ASP A 134 -19.73 -10.39 11.77
CA ASP A 134 -20.02 -9.40 10.75
C ASP A 134 -18.99 -9.49 9.61
N LEU A 135 -19.43 -9.34 8.38
CA LEU A 135 -18.60 -9.23 7.21
C LEU A 135 -19.11 -8.08 6.36
N ILE A 136 -18.19 -7.18 6.07
CA ILE A 136 -18.44 -5.97 5.28
C ILE A 136 -17.60 -6.08 4.02
N ILE A 137 -18.21 -5.86 2.86
CA ILE A 137 -17.49 -5.63 1.62
C ILE A 137 -17.18 -4.13 1.51
N GLU A 138 -15.93 -3.80 1.33
CA GLU A 138 -15.48 -2.43 1.17
C GLU A 138 -15.66 -1.97 -0.29
N PRO A 139 -15.68 -0.67 -0.55
CA PRO A 139 -15.84 -0.13 -1.90
C PRO A 139 -14.81 -0.63 -2.92
N GLY A 140 -13.59 -0.89 -2.50
CA GLY A 140 -12.53 -1.47 -3.32
C GLY A 140 -12.63 -2.99 -3.54
N GLY A 141 -13.68 -3.65 -3.00
CA GLY A 141 -13.90 -5.09 -3.14
C GLY A 141 -13.16 -5.95 -2.10
N SER A 142 -12.37 -5.37 -1.21
CA SER A 142 -11.80 -6.06 -0.06
C SER A 142 -12.87 -6.36 0.99
N VAL A 143 -12.55 -7.18 2.00
CA VAL A 143 -13.49 -7.51 3.08
C VAL A 143 -12.92 -7.19 4.44
N SER A 144 -13.77 -6.60 5.28
CA SER A 144 -13.53 -6.39 6.71
C SER A 144 -14.36 -7.40 7.51
N ILE A 145 -13.71 -8.17 8.39
CA ILE A 145 -14.37 -9.25 9.10
C ILE A 145 -14.22 -9.08 10.60
N ASN A 146 -15.35 -9.13 11.30
CA ASN A 146 -15.40 -9.22 12.75
C ASN A 146 -15.88 -10.63 13.14
N THR A 147 -15.03 -11.38 13.82
CA THR A 147 -15.38 -12.72 14.34
C THR A 147 -16.06 -12.64 15.70
N TYR A 148 -16.82 -13.67 16.07
CA TYR A 148 -17.34 -13.81 17.44
C TYR A 148 -16.19 -13.91 18.45
N ALA A 149 -16.36 -13.32 19.63
CA ALA A 149 -15.35 -13.25 20.68
C ALA A 149 -14.74 -14.62 21.02
N LYS A 150 -15.53 -15.68 21.01
CA LYS A 150 -15.08 -17.06 21.31
C LYS A 150 -14.07 -17.64 20.29
N TYR A 151 -13.93 -17.00 19.13
CA TYR A 151 -12.97 -17.40 18.09
C TYR A 151 -11.78 -16.43 17.98
N LYS A 152 -11.81 -15.33 18.75
CA LYS A 152 -10.67 -14.41 18.79
C LYS A 152 -9.57 -14.99 19.68
N PRO A 153 -8.30 -14.75 19.33
CA PRO A 153 -7.19 -15.02 20.24
C PRO A 153 -7.40 -14.26 21.56
N ALA A 154 -7.05 -14.88 22.68
CA ALA A 154 -6.99 -14.17 23.94
C ALA A 154 -5.91 -13.09 23.89
N THR A 155 -6.26 -11.91 24.34
CA THR A 155 -5.31 -10.79 24.44
C THR A 155 -4.58 -10.81 25.79
N VAL A 156 -3.47 -10.09 25.87
CA VAL A 156 -2.73 -9.88 27.13
C VAL A 156 -3.67 -9.28 28.20
N GLY A 157 -4.56 -8.35 27.77
CA GLY A 157 -5.56 -7.77 28.65
C GLY A 157 -6.60 -8.76 29.15
N ASP A 158 -7.04 -9.71 28.31
CA ASP A 158 -8.00 -10.77 28.72
C ASP A 158 -7.38 -11.71 29.78
N LEU A 159 -6.06 -11.86 29.74
CA LEU A 159 -5.30 -12.72 30.66
C LEU A 159 -4.81 -11.97 31.91
N ASN A 160 -5.05 -10.66 32.02
CA ASN A 160 -4.52 -9.79 33.07
C ASN A 160 -2.99 -9.91 33.24
N ILE A 161 -2.26 -10.07 32.13
CA ILE A 161 -0.81 -10.11 32.14
C ILE A 161 -0.30 -8.69 31.92
N GLU A 162 0.52 -8.19 32.83
CA GLU A 162 1.27 -6.97 32.62
C GLU A 162 2.44 -7.25 31.67
N LYS A 163 2.37 -6.72 30.46
CA LYS A 163 3.44 -6.78 29.47
C LYS A 163 3.88 -5.34 29.18
N PRO A 164 5.19 -5.03 29.23
CA PRO A 164 5.66 -3.72 28.80
C PRO A 164 5.34 -3.50 27.32
N GLU A 165 5.07 -2.24 26.98
CA GLU A 165 4.94 -1.84 25.58
C GLU A 165 6.27 -2.07 24.84
N GLU A 166 6.18 -2.55 23.63
CA GLU A 166 7.33 -2.76 22.76
C GLU A 166 7.32 -1.67 21.68
N ASP A 167 8.44 -0.97 21.55
CA ASP A 167 8.60 0.00 20.47
C ASP A 167 8.82 -0.71 19.14
N PRO A 168 8.21 -0.21 18.04
CA PRO A 168 8.45 -0.76 16.71
C PRO A 168 9.92 -0.58 16.33
N SER A 169 10.52 -1.62 15.74
CA SER A 169 11.86 -1.52 15.19
C SER A 169 11.87 -0.64 13.94
N VAL A 170 12.96 0.12 13.74
CA VAL A 170 13.22 0.95 12.58
C VAL A 170 14.43 0.45 11.82
N LEU A 171 14.33 0.38 10.50
CA LEU A 171 15.44 -0.01 9.64
C LEU A 171 16.46 1.14 9.57
N LEU A 172 17.65 0.93 10.12
CA LEU A 172 18.70 1.93 10.14
C LEU A 172 19.75 1.75 9.03
N ILE A 173 20.01 0.50 8.61
CA ILE A 173 20.89 0.20 7.47
C ILE A 173 20.23 -0.81 6.55
N ASP A 174 20.30 -0.56 5.26
CA ASP A 174 19.78 -1.36 4.17
C ASP A 174 20.84 -1.48 3.07
N GLY A 175 21.42 -2.67 2.89
CA GLY A 175 22.46 -2.93 1.90
C GLY A 175 23.71 -2.04 2.03
N GLY A 176 24.18 -1.75 3.26
CA GLY A 176 25.30 -0.84 3.54
C GLY A 176 24.92 0.65 3.58
N PHE A 177 23.69 1.02 3.21
CA PHE A 177 23.24 2.41 3.18
C PHE A 177 22.51 2.79 4.46
N ILE A 178 23.00 3.84 5.14
CA ILE A 178 22.36 4.39 6.33
C ILE A 178 21.08 5.13 5.93
N LYS A 179 19.96 4.82 6.58
CA LYS A 179 18.68 5.51 6.43
C LYS A 179 18.62 6.72 7.36
N GLU A 180 19.05 7.87 6.85
CA GLU A 180 19.16 9.10 7.65
C GLU A 180 17.82 9.59 8.17
N ASP A 181 16.76 9.47 7.36
CA ASP A 181 15.39 9.79 7.70
C ASP A 181 14.86 8.93 8.87
N MET A 182 15.29 7.67 8.93
CA MET A 182 14.92 6.77 10.02
C MET A 182 15.68 7.09 11.31
N LEU A 183 16.96 7.48 11.21
CA LEU A 183 17.72 7.96 12.36
C LEU A 183 17.11 9.23 12.96
N GLU A 184 16.73 10.18 12.10
CA GLU A 184 16.06 11.40 12.53
C GLU A 184 14.71 11.09 13.21
N LEU A 185 13.94 10.14 12.66
CA LEU A 185 12.66 9.70 13.21
C LEU A 185 12.79 9.21 14.65
N VAL A 186 13.86 8.48 14.98
CA VAL A 186 14.12 7.95 16.33
C VAL A 186 15.00 8.88 17.18
N GLY A 187 15.29 10.10 16.70
CA GLY A 187 16.08 11.11 17.43
C GLY A 187 17.54 10.72 17.64
N LYS A 188 18.10 9.88 16.78
CA LYS A 188 19.50 9.42 16.86
C LYS A 188 20.34 10.01 15.73
N SER A 189 21.66 10.13 15.97
CA SER A 189 22.61 10.66 14.98
C SER A 189 23.36 9.53 14.25
N LYS A 190 23.94 9.84 13.09
CA LYS A 190 24.86 8.90 12.41
C LYS A 190 26.05 8.53 13.30
N GLN A 191 26.54 9.47 14.09
CA GLN A 191 27.66 9.23 15.00
C GLN A 191 27.25 8.21 16.08
N TRP A 192 26.07 8.38 16.67
CA TRP A 192 25.50 7.41 17.61
C TRP A 192 25.44 6.02 17.01
N LEU A 193 24.91 5.88 15.78
CA LEU A 193 24.83 4.59 15.10
C LEU A 193 26.22 3.97 14.91
N HIS A 194 27.18 4.79 14.47
CA HIS A 194 28.54 4.32 14.24
C HIS A 194 29.21 3.82 15.53
N ASP A 195 29.04 4.55 16.63
CA ASP A 195 29.58 4.19 17.93
C ASP A 195 28.96 2.89 18.45
N GLN A 196 27.62 2.76 18.34
CA GLN A 196 26.91 1.54 18.74
C GLN A 196 27.31 0.31 17.92
N LEU A 197 27.45 0.46 16.60
CA LEU A 197 27.90 -0.63 15.73
C LEU A 197 29.34 -1.05 16.07
N ALA A 198 30.23 -0.10 16.35
CA ALA A 198 31.61 -0.38 16.76
C ALA A 198 31.65 -1.15 18.10
N ASP A 199 30.83 -0.75 19.07
CA ASP A 199 30.70 -1.43 20.36
C ASP A 199 30.19 -2.88 20.21
N LEU A 200 29.34 -3.12 19.20
CA LEU A 200 28.84 -4.46 18.86
C LEU A 200 29.81 -5.27 17.98
N GLY A 201 30.96 -4.68 17.59
CA GLY A 201 31.98 -5.34 16.77
C GLY A 201 31.79 -5.21 15.26
N TYR A 202 30.82 -4.39 14.80
CA TYR A 202 30.58 -4.14 13.39
C TYR A 202 31.31 -2.87 12.93
N HIS A 203 32.53 -3.01 12.43
CA HIS A 203 33.34 -1.88 12.00
C HIS A 203 33.16 -1.50 10.52
N ASP A 204 32.67 -2.44 9.71
CA ASP A 204 32.42 -2.25 8.29
C ASP A 204 30.90 -2.20 8.03
N LYS A 205 30.36 -0.99 7.88
CA LYS A 205 28.94 -0.78 7.57
C LYS A 205 28.53 -1.31 6.19
N GLU A 206 29.50 -1.37 5.24
CA GLU A 206 29.23 -1.85 3.86
C GLU A 206 28.97 -3.35 3.83
N ASN A 207 29.48 -4.07 4.83
CA ASN A 207 29.17 -5.49 5.03
C ASN A 207 27.84 -5.73 5.74
N ILE A 208 27.15 -4.70 6.23
CA ILE A 208 25.84 -4.84 6.88
C ILE A 208 24.75 -4.84 5.82
N LEU A 209 24.13 -6.00 5.61
CA LEU A 209 22.97 -6.14 4.73
C LEU A 209 21.71 -5.51 5.33
N TYR A 210 21.49 -5.72 6.62
CA TYR A 210 20.27 -5.31 7.33
C TYR A 210 20.61 -4.94 8.77
N CYS A 211 20.13 -3.79 9.21
CA CYS A 211 20.23 -3.37 10.60
C CYS A 211 18.96 -2.66 11.01
N GLU A 212 18.23 -3.23 11.97
CA GLU A 212 17.12 -2.57 12.64
C GLU A 212 17.42 -2.33 14.12
N TRP A 213 16.70 -1.38 14.68
CA TRP A 213 16.82 -1.01 16.08
C TRP A 213 15.49 -0.58 16.66
N SER A 214 15.23 -0.94 17.91
CA SER A 214 14.18 -0.34 18.73
C SER A 214 14.70 -0.05 20.13
N GLU A 215 14.06 0.88 20.83
CA GLU A 215 14.50 1.27 22.20
C GLU A 215 14.38 0.09 23.17
N THR A 216 13.37 -0.73 23.03
CA THR A 216 13.10 -1.89 23.88
C THR A 216 13.81 -3.17 23.43
N GLY A 217 13.96 -3.39 22.13
CA GLY A 217 14.55 -4.62 21.56
C GLY A 217 16.03 -4.55 21.23
N GLY A 218 16.62 -3.32 21.23
CA GLY A 218 18.02 -3.12 20.82
C GLY A 218 18.24 -3.31 19.32
N PHE A 219 19.45 -3.71 18.95
CA PHE A 219 19.87 -3.93 17.58
C PHE A 219 19.62 -5.36 17.13
N TYR A 220 19.11 -5.52 15.91
CA TYR A 220 19.17 -6.77 15.16
C TYR A 220 19.92 -6.52 13.84
N ILE A 221 21.02 -7.24 13.63
CA ILE A 221 21.95 -7.01 12.53
C ILE A 221 22.15 -8.30 11.74
N ARG A 222 22.19 -8.17 10.41
CA ARG A 222 22.60 -9.20 9.48
C ARG A 222 23.66 -8.65 8.54
N THR A 223 24.73 -9.40 8.36
CA THR A 223 25.79 -9.07 7.41
C THR A 223 25.63 -9.87 6.12
N TYR A 224 26.33 -9.49 5.07
CA TYR A 224 26.41 -10.29 3.84
C TYR A 224 27.03 -11.67 4.10
N ASP A 225 27.91 -11.79 5.10
CA ASP A 225 28.55 -13.07 5.47
C ASP A 225 27.55 -14.03 6.17
N ASP A 226 26.47 -13.51 6.76
CA ASP A 226 25.40 -14.30 7.41
C ASP A 226 24.39 -14.85 6.41
N THR A 227 24.47 -14.46 5.14
CA THR A 227 23.54 -14.95 4.11
C THR A 227 24.06 -16.27 3.55
N THR A 228 23.25 -17.32 3.63
CA THR A 228 23.47 -18.51 2.80
C THR A 228 23.12 -18.14 1.37
N ASP A 229 24.13 -18.04 0.50
CA ASP A 229 23.91 -18.01 -0.94
C ASP A 229 23.16 -19.29 -1.35
N ALA A 230 21.87 -19.18 -1.47
CA ALA A 230 21.04 -20.19 -2.12
C ALA A 230 21.18 -20.03 -3.64
N GLY A 231 22.38 -20.22 -4.14
CA GLY A 231 22.64 -20.07 -5.57
C GLY A 231 24.11 -20.20 -5.91
N GLY A 232 24.68 -21.40 -5.69
CA GLY A 232 25.87 -21.76 -6.41
C GLY A 232 25.60 -21.64 -7.92
N ARG A 233 26.22 -20.66 -8.56
CA ARG A 233 26.38 -20.69 -10.02
C ARG A 233 27.39 -21.79 -10.31
N GLU A 234 26.89 -22.95 -10.75
CA GLU A 234 27.63 -23.82 -11.63
C GLU A 234 27.53 -23.34 -13.07
#